data_d46da7dbf5c3916e736a1d1656095617
#
_entry.id   d46da7dbf5c3916e736a1d1656095617
#
_cell.length_a   1.000
_cell.length_b   1.000
_cell.length_c   1.000
_cell.angle_alpha   90.00
_cell.angle_beta   90.00
_cell.angle_gamma   90.00
#
_symmetry.space_group_name_H-M   'P 1'
#
loop_
_entity.id
_entity.type
_entity.pdbx_description
1 polymer ?
#
loop_
_entity_poly.entity_id
_entity_poly.type
_entity_poly.pdbx_seq_one_letter_code
_entity_poly.pdbx_strand_id
1 'polypeptide(L)'
;MRTHGILTVAGLVMICSSIGAGAGEAKRTDASILRQTFDLAAKRTPQPQAFEMESRMITYALDGKRLATDIFRLHLKCVPARVTGKNADEYTCTKFTVQLAGAPEVELPAMKDWTYRFAPASEKGPVFGIDHAQFEKLVDAKGQPVPADKAYHVYNAFIDFHAFCNVFAEPATGGKGIQDLKAVGQKIVHAAAFTEAPVNLGSSVKEGSTFKNGEVTLEFKGLSLVDDAACAIVAYDSGESSFQMVVTPMPNLEVRTVGSSHYKGDIHVDLATRWVRKATMDEWVVTETTVPTLPNKMNAVVERNLVIRNVTPKAGE
;
A
#
# COMPACT_ATOMS: atom_id res chain seq x y z
N MET A 1 4.68 -8.80 -59.72
CA MET A 1 5.54 -7.67 -59.38
C MET A 1 4.73 -6.72 -58.49
N ARG A 2 4.91 -6.73 -57.21
CA ARG A 2 4.51 -5.67 -56.27
C ARG A 2 5.55 -5.63 -55.16
N THR A 3 6.29 -4.56 -55.14
CA THR A 3 7.40 -4.20 -54.25
C THR A 3 6.88 -3.82 -52.87
N HIS A 4 7.45 -4.42 -51.84
CA HIS A 4 7.18 -4.05 -50.43
C HIS A 4 8.12 -2.91 -50.07
N GLY A 5 7.54 -1.77 -49.72
CA GLY A 5 8.25 -0.63 -49.17
C GLY A 5 8.47 -0.82 -47.66
N ILE A 6 9.71 -0.78 -47.24
CA ILE A 6 10.13 -0.73 -45.83
C ILE A 6 9.97 0.70 -45.32
N LEU A 7 9.11 0.91 -44.33
CA LEU A 7 8.96 2.21 -43.65
C LEU A 7 9.97 2.27 -42.51
N THR A 8 11.00 3.08 -42.68
CA THR A 8 11.99 3.42 -41.64
C THR A 8 11.41 4.57 -40.81
N VAL A 9 11.07 4.32 -39.56
CA VAL A 9 10.70 5.35 -38.60
C VAL A 9 11.97 5.99 -38.05
N ALA A 10 12.29 7.18 -38.52
CA ALA A 10 13.34 8.03 -37.96
C ALA A 10 12.82 8.73 -36.72
N GLY A 11 13.37 8.40 -35.55
CA GLY A 11 13.08 9.09 -34.28
C GLY A 11 13.60 10.53 -34.29
N LEU A 12 12.68 11.48 -34.18
CA LEU A 12 12.99 12.91 -34.05
C LEU A 12 13.43 13.19 -32.61
N VAL A 13 14.73 13.39 -32.40
CA VAL A 13 15.28 13.91 -31.15
C VAL A 13 15.11 15.43 -31.17
N MET A 14 14.12 15.94 -30.42
CA MET A 14 13.97 17.38 -30.18
C MET A 14 15.01 17.83 -29.16
N ILE A 15 16.06 18.56 -29.62
CA ILE A 15 16.98 19.28 -28.76
C ILE A 15 16.36 20.63 -28.46
N CYS A 16 15.76 20.80 -27.29
CA CYS A 16 15.39 22.12 -26.77
C CYS A 16 16.63 22.79 -26.19
N SER A 17 17.21 23.72 -26.91
CA SER A 17 18.22 24.67 -26.40
C SER A 17 17.48 25.78 -25.66
N SER A 18 17.47 25.79 -24.34
CA SER A 18 17.05 26.93 -23.53
C SER A 18 18.25 27.64 -22.95
N ILE A 19 18.25 28.92 -23.18
CA ILE A 19 19.20 29.97 -22.76
C ILE A 19 19.19 30.12 -21.24
N GLY A 20 20.37 30.30 -20.65
CA GLY A 20 20.67 30.19 -19.25
C GLY A 20 20.04 31.22 -18.31
N ALA A 21 19.94 30.80 -17.08
CA ALA A 21 20.15 31.57 -15.85
C ALA A 21 20.48 30.54 -14.74
N GLY A 22 21.53 30.82 -13.98
CA GLY A 22 22.21 30.01 -12.99
C GLY A 22 21.37 29.02 -12.19
N ALA A 23 21.21 27.83 -12.71
CA ALA A 23 20.77 26.67 -11.96
C ALA A 23 22.03 25.85 -11.64
N GLY A 24 22.26 25.57 -10.36
CA GLY A 24 23.34 24.70 -9.91
C GLY A 24 23.34 23.42 -10.73
N GLU A 25 24.53 22.97 -11.14
CA GLU A 25 24.72 21.73 -11.92
C GLU A 25 23.96 20.61 -11.27
N ALA A 26 22.83 20.21 -11.87
CA ALA A 26 22.20 18.94 -11.55
C ALA A 26 23.24 17.85 -11.84
N LYS A 27 23.83 17.26 -10.81
CA LYS A 27 24.75 16.13 -10.94
C LYS A 27 24.08 15.07 -11.80
N ARG A 28 24.49 14.96 -13.07
CA ARG A 28 24.08 13.86 -13.93
C ARG A 28 24.46 12.58 -13.21
N THR A 29 23.49 11.77 -12.85
CA THR A 29 23.74 10.46 -12.28
C THR A 29 24.48 9.64 -13.34
N ASP A 30 25.71 9.29 -13.06
CA ASP A 30 26.50 8.43 -13.95
C ASP A 30 25.79 7.09 -14.07
N ALA A 31 25.55 6.62 -15.29
CA ALA A 31 24.95 5.32 -15.54
C ALA A 31 25.74 4.14 -14.90
N SER A 32 27.02 4.34 -14.55
CA SER A 32 27.81 3.39 -13.80
C SER A 32 27.22 3.08 -12.41
N ILE A 33 26.50 4.03 -11.80
CA ILE A 33 25.85 3.80 -10.49
C ILE A 33 24.82 2.68 -10.54
N LEU A 34 24.15 2.47 -11.68
CA LEU A 34 23.18 1.40 -11.86
C LEU A 34 23.82 0.01 -11.91
N ARG A 35 25.13 -0.08 -12.05
CA ARG A 35 25.91 -1.33 -12.04
C ARG A 35 26.49 -1.64 -10.67
N GLN A 36 26.30 -0.76 -9.70
CA GLN A 36 26.80 -0.97 -8.35
C GLN A 36 25.90 -1.94 -7.58
N THR A 37 26.46 -2.48 -6.52
CA THR A 37 25.71 -3.27 -5.54
C THR A 37 25.27 -2.34 -4.41
N PHE A 38 24.01 -2.46 -4.02
CA PHE A 38 23.38 -1.68 -2.95
C PHE A 38 23.12 -2.57 -1.76
N ASP A 39 23.38 -2.06 -0.57
CA ASP A 39 23.04 -2.75 0.69
C ASP A 39 21.70 -2.21 1.22
N LEU A 40 20.61 -2.79 0.75
CA LEU A 40 19.27 -2.48 1.24
C LEU A 40 18.94 -3.21 2.56
N ALA A 41 19.81 -4.14 3.00
CA ALA A 41 19.71 -4.83 4.29
C ALA A 41 20.32 -4.03 5.44
N ALA A 42 21.01 -2.92 5.17
CA ALA A 42 21.59 -2.10 6.22
C ALA A 42 20.50 -1.67 7.21
N LYS A 43 20.87 -1.66 8.50
CA LYS A 43 19.96 -1.28 9.58
C LYS A 43 19.42 0.14 9.34
N ARG A 44 18.15 0.33 9.56
CA ARG A 44 17.50 1.66 9.54
C ARG A 44 18.14 2.59 10.57
N THR A 45 18.22 3.87 10.23
CA THR A 45 18.67 4.88 11.20
C THR A 45 17.66 4.98 12.36
N PRO A 46 18.16 5.24 13.60
CA PRO A 46 17.31 5.21 14.80
C PRO A 46 16.46 6.48 15.01
N GLN A 47 16.51 7.43 14.07
CA GLN A 47 15.78 8.69 14.23
C GLN A 47 14.26 8.44 14.12
N PRO A 48 13.45 9.12 14.95
CA PRO A 48 12.01 9.12 14.81
C PRO A 48 11.58 9.53 13.40
N GLN A 49 10.51 8.93 12.92
CA GLN A 49 9.96 9.17 11.59
C GLN A 49 8.53 9.67 11.69
N ALA A 50 8.10 10.44 10.69
CA ALA A 50 6.72 10.85 10.52
C ALA A 50 6.24 10.50 9.11
N PHE A 51 5.01 10.01 9.01
CA PHE A 51 4.43 9.55 7.74
C PHE A 51 3.04 10.12 7.56
N GLU A 52 2.70 10.37 6.31
CA GLU A 52 1.35 10.64 5.85
C GLU A 52 0.97 9.62 4.78
N MET A 53 -0.26 9.14 4.84
CA MET A 53 -0.82 8.25 3.84
C MET A 53 -2.20 8.73 3.43
N GLU A 54 -2.46 8.73 2.13
CA GLU A 54 -3.80 8.88 1.56
C GLU A 54 -4.15 7.61 0.79
N SER A 55 -5.31 7.02 1.09
CA SER A 55 -5.92 5.93 0.32
C SER A 55 -7.23 6.45 -0.24
N ARG A 56 -7.34 6.46 -1.57
CA ARG A 56 -8.53 6.88 -2.31
C ARG A 56 -9.19 5.68 -2.96
N MET A 57 -10.46 5.47 -2.68
CA MET A 57 -11.27 4.41 -3.25
C MET A 57 -12.33 5.00 -4.17
N ILE A 58 -12.37 4.55 -5.42
CA ILE A 58 -13.35 4.96 -6.41
C ILE A 58 -14.15 3.74 -6.82
N THR A 59 -15.45 3.78 -6.61
CA THR A 59 -16.35 2.70 -7.02
C THR A 59 -17.02 3.08 -8.34
N TYR A 60 -17.00 2.15 -9.28
CA TYR A 60 -17.63 2.28 -10.59
C TYR A 60 -18.70 1.21 -10.80
N ALA A 61 -19.74 1.55 -11.55
CA ALA A 61 -20.59 0.59 -12.21
C ALA A 61 -19.86 -0.05 -13.40
N LEU A 62 -20.37 -1.18 -13.93
CA LEU A 62 -19.74 -1.87 -15.06
C LEU A 62 -19.69 -1.05 -16.36
N ASP A 63 -20.56 -0.06 -16.51
CA ASP A 63 -20.55 0.88 -17.63
C ASP A 63 -19.50 1.99 -17.52
N GLY A 64 -18.66 1.93 -16.45
CA GLY A 64 -17.63 2.92 -16.16
C GLY A 64 -18.14 4.17 -15.44
N LYS A 65 -19.43 4.27 -15.12
CA LYS A 65 -19.96 5.38 -14.34
C LYS A 65 -19.43 5.35 -12.91
N ARG A 66 -18.80 6.45 -12.49
CA ARG A 66 -18.34 6.64 -11.09
C ARG A 66 -19.53 6.78 -10.16
N LEU A 67 -19.59 5.91 -9.16
CA LEU A 67 -20.66 5.85 -8.16
C LEU A 67 -20.29 6.59 -6.89
N ALA A 68 -19.05 6.36 -6.40
CA ALA A 68 -18.59 6.90 -5.12
C ALA A 68 -17.08 7.18 -5.15
N THR A 69 -16.63 8.03 -4.23
CA THR A 69 -15.21 8.19 -3.88
C THR A 69 -15.12 8.40 -2.40
N ASP A 70 -14.37 7.52 -1.74
CA ASP A 70 -14.03 7.60 -0.34
C ASP A 70 -12.53 7.86 -0.21
N ILE A 71 -12.12 8.68 0.77
CA ILE A 71 -10.72 9.01 1.02
C ILE A 71 -10.43 8.78 2.49
N PHE A 72 -9.35 8.08 2.76
CA PHE A 72 -8.84 7.77 4.11
C PHE A 72 -7.45 8.38 4.23
N ARG A 73 -7.21 9.19 5.27
CA ARG A 73 -5.90 9.79 5.53
C ARG A 73 -5.40 9.41 6.91
N LEU A 74 -4.18 8.89 6.95
CA LEU A 74 -3.51 8.41 8.14
C LEU A 74 -2.22 9.20 8.35
N HIS A 75 -2.01 9.72 9.55
CA HIS A 75 -0.78 10.37 9.97
C HIS A 75 -0.16 9.58 11.12
N LEU A 76 1.07 9.13 10.95
CA LEU A 76 1.79 8.32 11.94
C LEU A 76 3.11 8.98 12.35
N LYS A 77 3.44 8.83 13.61
CA LYS A 77 4.82 8.98 14.12
C LYS A 77 5.34 7.61 14.48
N CYS A 78 6.62 7.37 14.20
CA CYS A 78 7.32 6.13 14.53
C CYS A 78 8.54 6.44 15.39
N VAL A 79 8.69 5.72 16.50
CA VAL A 79 9.92 5.70 17.29
C VAL A 79 10.54 4.30 17.14
N PRO A 80 11.64 4.19 16.36
CA PRO A 80 12.23 2.89 16.04
C PRO A 80 12.79 2.18 17.27
N ALA A 81 12.67 0.85 17.29
CA ALA A 81 13.29 -0.04 18.28
C ALA A 81 13.03 0.36 19.74
N ARG A 82 11.88 0.99 20.05
CA ARG A 82 11.57 1.45 21.41
C ARG A 82 11.20 0.34 22.37
N VAL A 83 10.84 -0.83 21.88
CA VAL A 83 10.43 -1.96 22.73
C VAL A 83 11.64 -2.76 23.14
N THR A 84 12.01 -2.66 24.43
CA THR A 84 13.14 -3.40 25.00
C THR A 84 13.00 -4.90 24.78
N GLY A 85 14.04 -5.53 24.25
CA GLY A 85 14.09 -6.98 24.02
C GLY A 85 13.31 -7.49 22.81
N LYS A 86 12.75 -6.60 21.98
CA LYS A 86 12.06 -6.96 20.71
C LYS A 86 12.44 -5.98 19.62
N ASN A 87 12.61 -6.46 18.39
CA ASN A 87 12.73 -5.60 17.20
C ASN A 87 11.35 -5.05 16.82
N ALA A 88 10.79 -4.21 17.66
CA ALA A 88 9.49 -3.60 17.44
C ALA A 88 9.59 -2.08 17.54
N ASP A 89 8.99 -1.42 16.55
CA ASP A 89 8.85 0.03 16.52
C ASP A 89 7.55 0.44 17.22
N GLU A 90 7.55 1.59 17.86
CA GLU A 90 6.35 2.18 18.45
C GLU A 90 5.77 3.20 17.48
N TYR A 91 4.52 3.03 17.12
CA TYR A 91 3.77 3.93 16.25
C TYR A 91 2.68 4.65 17.03
N THR A 92 2.52 5.93 16.75
CA THR A 92 1.42 6.74 17.26
C THR A 92 0.65 7.32 16.09
N CYS A 93 -0.64 7.01 15.99
CA CYS A 93 -1.54 7.67 15.05
C CYS A 93 -1.83 9.08 15.58
N THR A 94 -1.29 10.09 14.92
CA THR A 94 -1.48 11.48 15.35
C THR A 94 -2.77 12.07 14.82
N LYS A 95 -3.27 11.55 13.69
CA LYS A 95 -4.53 11.95 13.07
C LYS A 95 -5.01 10.86 12.12
N PHE A 96 -6.31 10.62 12.10
CA PHE A 96 -6.98 9.84 11.07
C PHE A 96 -8.24 10.57 10.62
N THR A 97 -8.41 10.76 9.32
CA THR A 97 -9.61 11.36 8.75
C THR A 97 -10.23 10.48 7.68
N VAL A 98 -11.55 10.60 7.55
CA VAL A 98 -12.34 9.91 6.53
C VAL A 98 -13.19 10.93 5.80
N GLN A 99 -13.20 10.86 4.47
CA GLN A 99 -14.12 11.60 3.62
C GLN A 99 -14.92 10.60 2.79
N LEU A 100 -16.16 10.38 3.16
CA LEU A 100 -17.07 9.50 2.41
C LEU A 100 -17.72 10.26 1.25
N ALA A 101 -18.20 9.52 0.26
CA ALA A 101 -18.81 10.09 -0.95
C ALA A 101 -19.88 11.14 -0.63
N GLY A 102 -19.68 12.34 -1.19
CA GLY A 102 -20.61 13.46 -1.00
C GLY A 102 -20.60 14.11 0.38
N ALA A 103 -19.78 13.64 1.33
CA ALA A 103 -19.68 14.18 2.67
C ALA A 103 -18.39 15.01 2.87
N PRO A 104 -18.38 15.94 3.83
CA PRO A 104 -17.16 16.61 4.25
C PRO A 104 -16.22 15.62 4.95
N GLU A 105 -14.92 15.95 4.93
CA GLU A 105 -13.91 15.22 5.70
C GLU A 105 -14.16 15.33 7.20
N VAL A 106 -14.07 14.21 7.91
CA VAL A 106 -14.26 14.13 9.37
C VAL A 106 -13.08 13.39 10.01
N GLU A 107 -12.72 13.83 11.22
CA GLU A 107 -11.70 13.15 12.02
C GLU A 107 -12.32 11.98 12.80
N LEU A 108 -11.51 10.93 13.05
CA LEU A 108 -11.84 9.81 13.91
C LEU A 108 -11.11 9.97 15.26
N PRO A 109 -11.79 10.50 16.29
CA PRO A 109 -11.14 10.82 17.57
C PRO A 109 -10.52 9.60 18.27
N ALA A 110 -11.11 8.41 18.08
CA ALA A 110 -10.59 7.17 18.66
C ALA A 110 -9.21 6.77 18.13
N MET A 111 -8.82 7.29 16.96
CA MET A 111 -7.50 7.03 16.36
C MET A 111 -6.46 8.05 16.81
N LYS A 112 -6.86 9.22 17.29
CA LYS A 112 -5.94 10.26 17.73
C LYS A 112 -5.15 9.83 18.95
N ASP A 113 -3.83 9.98 18.88
CA ASP A 113 -2.86 9.61 19.92
C ASP A 113 -2.89 8.12 20.30
N TRP A 114 -3.58 7.29 19.48
CA TRP A 114 -3.53 5.85 19.65
C TRP A 114 -2.12 5.34 19.33
N THR A 115 -1.51 4.70 20.33
CA THR A 115 -0.16 4.16 20.26
C THR A 115 -0.19 2.64 20.24
N TYR A 116 0.53 2.06 19.32
CA TYR A 116 0.69 0.61 19.19
C TYR A 116 2.14 0.26 18.83
N ARG A 117 2.47 -1.01 18.92
CA ARG A 117 3.80 -1.53 18.63
C ARG A 117 3.71 -2.46 17.45
N PHE A 118 4.62 -2.30 16.52
CA PHE A 118 4.66 -3.13 15.33
C PHE A 118 6.04 -3.78 15.18
N ALA A 119 6.04 -5.10 14.97
CA ALA A 119 7.20 -5.85 14.53
C ALA A 119 6.83 -6.61 13.26
N PRO A 120 7.76 -6.77 12.30
CA PRO A 120 7.58 -7.71 11.20
C PRO A 120 7.28 -9.08 11.78
N ALA A 121 6.39 -9.82 11.14
CA ALA A 121 5.79 -11.04 11.67
C ALA A 121 6.82 -11.99 12.29
N SER A 122 6.63 -12.34 13.53
CA SER A 122 7.14 -13.58 14.08
C SER A 122 6.31 -14.75 13.51
N GLU A 123 6.79 -15.98 13.63
CA GLU A 123 6.23 -17.23 13.08
C GLU A 123 4.71 -17.46 13.24
N LYS A 124 3.95 -16.58 13.86
CA LYS A 124 2.56 -16.75 14.25
C LYS A 124 1.55 -15.74 13.68
N GLY A 125 1.93 -14.90 12.75
CA GLY A 125 0.95 -13.98 12.16
C GLY A 125 1.56 -12.79 11.42
N PRO A 126 0.83 -12.24 10.44
CA PRO A 126 1.37 -11.25 9.52
C PRO A 126 1.59 -9.87 10.15
N VAL A 127 0.93 -9.53 11.25
CA VAL A 127 0.99 -8.20 11.85
C VAL A 127 0.93 -8.30 13.38
N PHE A 128 2.02 -7.93 14.06
CA PHE A 128 2.04 -7.88 15.51
C PHE A 128 1.70 -6.46 16.00
N GLY A 129 0.70 -6.34 16.87
CA GLY A 129 0.43 -5.14 17.65
C GLY A 129 -0.75 -4.29 17.22
N ILE A 130 -1.43 -4.59 16.11
CA ILE A 130 -2.68 -3.91 15.75
C ILE A 130 -3.85 -4.70 16.30
N ASP A 131 -4.55 -4.13 17.28
CA ASP A 131 -5.74 -4.73 17.90
C ASP A 131 -6.99 -4.40 17.08
N HIS A 132 -7.68 -5.43 16.60
CA HIS A 132 -8.94 -5.28 15.87
C HIS A 132 -10.03 -4.61 16.68
N ALA A 133 -10.07 -4.79 18.00
CA ALA A 133 -11.08 -4.20 18.87
C ALA A 133 -11.10 -2.66 18.77
N GLN A 134 -9.96 -2.05 18.44
CA GLN A 134 -9.86 -0.61 18.23
C GLN A 134 -10.73 -0.10 17.06
N PHE A 135 -11.08 -0.97 16.11
CA PHE A 135 -11.83 -0.61 14.91
C PHE A 135 -13.31 -0.98 14.96
N GLU A 136 -13.76 -1.74 15.97
CA GLU A 136 -15.12 -2.30 16.01
C GLU A 136 -16.21 -1.26 16.27
N LYS A 137 -15.90 -0.15 16.93
CA LYS A 137 -16.87 0.84 17.37
C LYS A 137 -16.41 2.27 17.08
N LEU A 138 -15.94 2.50 15.85
CA LEU A 138 -15.51 3.82 15.45
C LEU A 138 -16.69 4.77 15.32
N VAL A 139 -16.51 5.98 15.85
CA VAL A 139 -17.39 7.12 15.64
C VAL A 139 -16.60 8.31 15.09
N ASP A 140 -17.25 9.13 14.31
CA ASP A 140 -16.67 10.39 13.82
C ASP A 140 -16.66 11.47 14.92
N ALA A 141 -16.08 12.63 14.62
CA ALA A 141 -16.01 13.75 15.55
C ALA A 141 -17.39 14.33 15.94
N LYS A 142 -18.48 13.94 15.26
CA LYS A 142 -19.87 14.31 15.58
C LYS A 142 -20.58 13.22 16.38
N GLY A 143 -19.88 12.12 16.75
CA GLY A 143 -20.45 10.98 17.44
C GLY A 143 -21.27 10.05 16.54
N GLN A 144 -21.20 10.19 15.21
CA GLN A 144 -21.90 9.30 14.28
C GLN A 144 -21.11 8.02 14.06
N PRO A 145 -21.74 6.83 14.11
CA PRO A 145 -21.06 5.58 13.83
C PRO A 145 -20.46 5.56 12.43
N VAL A 146 -19.22 5.09 12.33
CA VAL A 146 -18.61 4.76 11.04
C VAL A 146 -19.23 3.44 10.55
N PRO A 147 -19.75 3.38 9.31
CA PRO A 147 -20.28 2.13 8.75
C PRO A 147 -19.23 1.00 8.80
N ALA A 148 -19.67 -0.24 9.07
CA ALA A 148 -18.76 -1.37 9.29
C ALA A 148 -17.81 -1.63 8.08
N ASP A 149 -18.31 -1.49 6.85
CA ASP A 149 -17.51 -1.58 5.64
C ASP A 149 -16.45 -0.48 5.56
N LYS A 150 -16.73 0.73 6.07
CA LYS A 150 -15.78 1.84 6.13
C LYS A 150 -14.78 1.67 7.27
N ALA A 151 -15.21 1.14 8.42
CA ALA A 151 -14.32 0.79 9.54
C ALA A 151 -13.26 -0.25 9.09
N TYR A 152 -13.65 -1.19 8.24
CA TYR A 152 -12.74 -2.11 7.58
C TYR A 152 -11.63 -1.39 6.79
N HIS A 153 -11.97 -0.35 6.03
CA HIS A 153 -10.97 0.42 5.27
C HIS A 153 -10.09 1.29 6.18
N VAL A 154 -10.58 1.71 7.35
CA VAL A 154 -9.74 2.35 8.38
C VAL A 154 -8.66 1.37 8.85
N TYR A 155 -9.05 0.12 9.19
CA TYR A 155 -8.10 -0.93 9.54
C TYR A 155 -7.10 -1.23 8.40
N ASN A 156 -7.61 -1.39 7.17
CA ASN A 156 -6.76 -1.63 6.00
C ASN A 156 -5.71 -0.55 5.78
N ALA A 157 -6.00 0.71 6.09
CA ALA A 157 -5.02 1.77 5.98
C ALA A 157 -3.77 1.49 6.82
N PHE A 158 -3.91 0.95 8.03
CA PHE A 158 -2.76 0.55 8.85
C PHE A 158 -2.06 -0.68 8.28
N ILE A 159 -2.81 -1.66 7.78
CA ILE A 159 -2.23 -2.86 7.17
C ILE A 159 -1.41 -2.51 5.93
N ASP A 160 -1.95 -1.69 5.04
CA ASP A 160 -1.26 -1.23 3.84
C ASP A 160 0.00 -0.45 4.18
N PHE A 161 -0.09 0.48 5.14
CA PHE A 161 1.07 1.23 5.59
C PHE A 161 2.20 0.28 6.03
N HIS A 162 1.89 -0.70 6.88
CA HIS A 162 2.89 -1.64 7.37
C HIS A 162 3.36 -2.63 6.31
N ALA A 163 2.51 -3.03 5.37
CA ALA A 163 2.93 -3.85 4.24
C ALA A 163 4.06 -3.17 3.46
N PHE A 164 3.87 -1.91 3.06
CA PHE A 164 4.84 -1.19 2.25
C PHE A 164 6.05 -0.69 3.04
N CYS A 165 5.86 -0.21 4.27
CA CYS A 165 6.93 0.43 5.05
C CYS A 165 7.73 -0.55 5.91
N ASN A 166 7.21 -1.75 6.20
CA ASN A 166 7.82 -2.70 7.12
C ASN A 166 7.93 -4.12 6.54
N VAL A 167 6.81 -4.75 6.15
CA VAL A 167 6.80 -6.18 5.79
C VAL A 167 7.64 -6.47 4.55
N PHE A 168 7.49 -5.67 3.49
CA PHE A 168 8.31 -5.86 2.28
C PHE A 168 9.76 -5.44 2.48
N ALA A 169 10.04 -4.49 3.37
CA ALA A 169 11.39 -4.04 3.65
C ALA A 169 12.16 -5.03 4.54
N GLU A 170 11.51 -5.58 5.56
CA GLU A 170 12.11 -6.50 6.54
C GLU A 170 11.12 -7.64 6.84
N PRO A 171 10.99 -8.64 5.96
CA PRO A 171 10.07 -9.75 6.20
C PRO A 171 10.50 -10.58 7.41
N ALA A 172 9.57 -11.39 7.88
CA ALA A 172 9.81 -12.33 8.99
C ALA A 172 11.04 -13.22 8.74
N THR A 173 11.58 -13.77 9.82
CA THR A 173 12.75 -14.67 9.80
C THR A 173 12.59 -15.75 8.71
N GLY A 174 13.54 -15.81 7.79
CA GLY A 174 13.53 -16.74 6.65
C GLY A 174 12.75 -16.26 5.42
N GLY A 175 12.01 -15.14 5.51
CA GLY A 175 11.38 -14.50 4.36
C GLY A 175 12.39 -13.72 3.52
N LYS A 176 12.03 -13.49 2.24
CA LYS A 176 12.78 -12.62 1.33
C LYS A 176 12.02 -11.35 1.10
N GLY A 177 12.72 -10.22 1.01
CA GLY A 177 12.11 -8.92 0.80
C GLY A 177 13.07 -7.93 0.15
N ILE A 178 12.79 -6.66 0.26
CA ILE A 178 13.58 -5.59 -0.36
C ILE A 178 15.04 -5.65 0.10
N GLN A 179 15.32 -6.02 1.36
CA GLN A 179 16.70 -6.16 1.87
C GLN A 179 17.55 -7.18 1.10
N ASP A 180 16.94 -8.11 0.37
CA ASP A 180 17.66 -9.12 -0.40
C ASP A 180 17.99 -8.66 -1.82
N LEU A 181 17.42 -7.55 -2.27
CA LEU A 181 17.68 -6.94 -3.57
C LEU A 181 18.95 -6.09 -3.49
N LYS A 182 19.95 -6.43 -4.32
CA LYS A 182 21.28 -5.80 -4.29
C LYS A 182 21.65 -5.04 -5.55
N ALA A 183 21.03 -5.35 -6.68
CA ALA A 183 21.35 -4.74 -7.95
C ALA A 183 20.09 -4.48 -8.78
N VAL A 184 20.14 -3.44 -9.61
CA VAL A 184 19.07 -3.11 -10.55
C VAL A 184 18.77 -4.31 -11.45
N GLY A 185 17.49 -4.60 -11.64
CA GLY A 185 17.00 -5.76 -12.40
C GLY A 185 16.82 -7.04 -11.59
N GLN A 186 17.29 -7.09 -10.33
CA GLN A 186 17.02 -8.24 -9.47
C GLN A 186 15.55 -8.30 -9.07
N LYS A 187 15.04 -9.54 -8.97
CA LYS A 187 13.65 -9.83 -8.60
C LYS A 187 13.60 -10.84 -7.46
N ILE A 188 12.56 -10.69 -6.65
CA ILE A 188 12.12 -11.69 -5.68
C ILE A 188 10.68 -12.02 -6.03
N VAL A 189 10.38 -13.31 -6.12
CA VAL A 189 9.05 -13.81 -6.45
C VAL A 189 8.56 -14.68 -5.30
N HIS A 190 7.38 -14.34 -4.79
CA HIS A 190 6.64 -15.13 -3.81
C HIS A 190 5.52 -15.86 -4.53
N ALA A 191 5.53 -17.19 -4.46
CA ALA A 191 4.52 -18.02 -5.12
C ALA A 191 3.10 -17.67 -4.65
N ALA A 192 2.14 -17.80 -5.57
CA ALA A 192 0.73 -17.71 -5.23
C ALA A 192 0.35 -18.73 -4.15
N ALA A 193 -0.44 -18.30 -3.17
CA ALA A 193 -0.81 -19.12 -2.03
C ALA A 193 -2.23 -18.81 -1.54
N PHE A 194 -2.90 -19.83 -0.99
CA PHE A 194 -4.12 -19.59 -0.22
C PHE A 194 -3.76 -18.97 1.14
N THR A 195 -4.55 -18.01 1.55
CA THR A 195 -4.41 -17.33 2.83
C THR A 195 -5.74 -17.40 3.59
N GLU A 196 -5.68 -17.13 4.89
CA GLU A 196 -6.87 -16.75 5.64
C GLU A 196 -7.42 -15.43 5.12
N ALA A 197 -8.69 -15.14 5.43
CA ALA A 197 -9.27 -13.85 5.12
C ALA A 197 -8.31 -12.74 5.58
N PRO A 198 -7.95 -11.78 4.70
CA PRO A 198 -6.96 -10.76 5.02
C PRO A 198 -7.36 -9.89 6.20
N VAL A 199 -8.60 -9.97 6.62
CA VAL A 199 -9.14 -9.27 7.78
C VAL A 199 -10.16 -10.17 8.47
N ASN A 200 -10.09 -10.15 9.77
CA ASN A 200 -11.20 -10.62 10.57
C ASN A 200 -12.36 -9.61 10.40
N LEU A 201 -13.16 -9.81 9.34
CA LEU A 201 -14.40 -9.05 9.10
C LEU A 201 -15.46 -9.33 10.19
N GLY A 202 -14.97 -9.72 11.36
CA GLY A 202 -15.74 -10.13 12.48
C GLY A 202 -16.34 -11.53 12.31
N SER A 203 -17.24 -11.90 13.21
CA SER A 203 -17.95 -13.18 13.19
C SER A 203 -18.87 -13.40 11.98
N SER A 204 -18.95 -12.43 11.06
CA SER A 204 -19.81 -12.48 9.88
C SER A 204 -19.24 -13.28 8.71
N VAL A 205 -17.91 -13.47 8.65
CA VAL A 205 -17.28 -14.31 7.61
C VAL A 205 -17.48 -15.78 7.95
N LYS A 206 -18.02 -16.54 7.00
CA LYS A 206 -18.43 -17.94 7.21
C LYS A 206 -17.50 -18.92 6.51
N GLU A 207 -17.63 -20.18 6.91
CA GLU A 207 -17.05 -21.31 6.21
C GLU A 207 -17.43 -21.28 4.72
N GLY A 208 -16.49 -21.66 3.85
CA GLY A 208 -16.62 -21.53 2.40
C GLY A 208 -16.03 -20.23 1.83
N SER A 209 -15.57 -19.30 2.68
CA SER A 209 -14.75 -18.19 2.24
C SER A 209 -13.34 -18.67 1.90
N THR A 210 -12.81 -18.23 0.75
CA THR A 210 -11.46 -18.57 0.29
C THR A 210 -10.77 -17.33 -0.26
N PHE A 211 -9.49 -17.22 0.02
CA PHE A 211 -8.64 -16.12 -0.46
C PHE A 211 -7.37 -16.72 -1.06
N LYS A 212 -7.03 -16.30 -2.26
CA LYS A 212 -5.82 -16.75 -2.95
C LYS A 212 -5.05 -15.53 -3.41
N ASN A 213 -3.87 -15.32 -2.84
CA ASN A 213 -2.94 -14.31 -3.33
C ASN A 213 -2.35 -14.73 -4.68
N GLY A 214 -2.12 -13.76 -5.56
CA GLY A 214 -1.35 -13.95 -6.76
C GLY A 214 0.13 -14.19 -6.46
N GLU A 215 0.92 -14.31 -7.51
CA GLU A 215 2.37 -14.37 -7.42
C GLU A 215 2.91 -12.95 -7.19
N VAL A 216 3.43 -12.69 -5.99
CA VAL A 216 3.95 -11.36 -5.63
C VAL A 216 5.38 -11.21 -6.12
N THR A 217 5.63 -10.18 -6.91
CA THR A 217 6.96 -9.83 -7.41
C THR A 217 7.44 -8.52 -6.79
N LEU A 218 8.69 -8.51 -6.30
CA LEU A 218 9.46 -7.31 -5.95
C LEU A 218 10.62 -7.20 -6.94
N GLU A 219 10.78 -6.05 -7.61
CA GLU A 219 11.86 -5.82 -8.58
C GLU A 219 12.58 -4.52 -8.29
N PHE A 220 13.90 -4.56 -8.15
CA PHE A 220 14.73 -3.36 -8.06
C PHE A 220 14.84 -2.70 -9.44
N LYS A 221 14.04 -1.66 -9.67
CA LYS A 221 13.92 -1.00 -11.00
C LYS A 221 15.03 0.00 -11.28
N GLY A 222 15.60 0.64 -10.27
CA GLY A 222 16.57 1.71 -10.45
C GLY A 222 16.62 2.67 -9.27
N LEU A 223 17.09 3.88 -9.55
CA LEU A 223 17.26 4.93 -8.54
C LEU A 223 16.36 6.14 -8.85
N SER A 224 15.99 6.86 -7.81
CA SER A 224 15.23 8.11 -7.88
C SER A 224 15.74 9.13 -6.86
N LEU A 225 15.26 10.35 -6.99
CA LEU A 225 15.33 11.37 -5.95
C LEU A 225 13.91 11.58 -5.41
N VAL A 226 13.76 11.51 -4.10
CA VAL A 226 12.53 11.85 -3.38
C VAL A 226 12.91 12.89 -2.33
N ASP A 227 12.43 14.13 -2.48
CA ASP A 227 12.77 15.24 -1.59
C ASP A 227 14.30 15.36 -1.39
N ASP A 228 15.06 15.35 -2.51
CA ASP A 228 16.53 15.37 -2.60
C ASP A 228 17.25 14.16 -1.95
N ALA A 229 16.56 13.16 -1.47
CA ALA A 229 17.15 11.92 -0.99
C ALA A 229 17.29 10.91 -2.13
N ALA A 230 18.47 10.31 -2.28
CA ALA A 230 18.70 9.21 -3.22
C ALA A 230 17.99 7.95 -2.72
N CYS A 231 17.13 7.39 -3.54
CA CYS A 231 16.30 6.23 -3.20
C CYS A 231 16.48 5.10 -4.22
N ALA A 232 16.45 3.85 -3.73
CA ALA A 232 16.20 2.68 -4.55
C ALA A 232 14.71 2.61 -4.88
N ILE A 233 14.36 2.37 -6.15
CA ILE A 233 12.98 2.13 -6.58
C ILE A 233 12.78 0.62 -6.64
N VAL A 234 11.85 0.12 -5.84
CA VAL A 234 11.42 -1.27 -5.88
C VAL A 234 9.97 -1.30 -6.35
N ALA A 235 9.76 -1.82 -7.56
CA ALA A 235 8.42 -2.08 -8.05
C ALA A 235 7.83 -3.30 -7.33
N TYR A 236 6.56 -3.20 -7.03
CA TYR A 236 5.76 -4.22 -6.42
C TYR A 236 4.59 -4.58 -7.34
N ASP A 237 4.34 -5.87 -7.53
CA ASP A 237 3.22 -6.41 -8.31
C ASP A 237 2.65 -7.61 -7.57
N SER A 238 1.34 -7.59 -7.25
CA SER A 238 0.68 -8.67 -6.50
C SER A 238 0.37 -9.91 -7.34
N GLY A 239 0.52 -9.81 -8.66
CA GLY A 239 -0.14 -10.74 -9.54
C GLY A 239 -1.67 -10.70 -9.36
N GLU A 240 -2.39 -11.56 -10.04
CA GLU A 240 -3.84 -11.64 -9.93
C GLU A 240 -4.23 -12.47 -8.69
N SER A 241 -4.88 -11.81 -7.74
CA SER A 241 -5.47 -12.42 -6.55
C SER A 241 -6.95 -12.72 -6.80
N SER A 242 -7.49 -13.73 -6.15
CA SER A 242 -8.92 -14.09 -6.25
C SER A 242 -9.49 -14.42 -4.89
N PHE A 243 -10.78 -14.16 -4.73
CA PHE A 243 -11.47 -14.48 -3.49
C PHE A 243 -12.92 -14.89 -3.70
N GLN A 244 -13.39 -15.71 -2.79
CA GLN A 244 -14.80 -15.94 -2.53
C GLN A 244 -15.05 -15.61 -1.07
N MET A 245 -15.97 -14.72 -0.81
CA MET A 245 -16.35 -14.32 0.54
C MET A 245 -17.82 -14.66 0.77
N VAL A 246 -18.08 -15.37 1.87
CA VAL A 246 -19.42 -15.70 2.34
C VAL A 246 -19.65 -14.99 3.66
N VAL A 247 -20.63 -14.12 3.73
CA VAL A 247 -20.97 -13.35 4.94
C VAL A 247 -22.43 -13.52 5.29
N THR A 248 -22.73 -13.44 6.60
CA THR A 248 -24.10 -13.48 7.12
C THR A 248 -24.37 -12.18 7.88
N PRO A 249 -24.70 -11.08 7.16
CA PRO A 249 -24.89 -9.76 7.78
C PRO A 249 -26.10 -9.72 8.73
N MET A 250 -27.06 -10.61 8.54
CA MET A 250 -28.23 -10.77 9.38
C MET A 250 -28.58 -12.27 9.51
N PRO A 251 -29.30 -12.71 10.57
CA PRO A 251 -29.75 -14.10 10.68
C PRO A 251 -30.49 -14.55 9.40
N ASN A 252 -30.10 -15.70 8.87
CA ASN A 252 -30.67 -16.31 7.66
C ASN A 252 -30.45 -15.56 6.34
N LEU A 253 -29.58 -14.56 6.30
CA LEU A 253 -29.20 -13.88 5.07
C LEU A 253 -27.72 -14.19 4.77
N GLU A 254 -27.47 -15.14 3.90
CA GLU A 254 -26.13 -15.42 3.36
C GLU A 254 -25.90 -14.56 2.10
N VAL A 255 -24.84 -13.79 2.11
CA VAL A 255 -24.38 -12.99 0.95
C VAL A 255 -23.06 -13.56 0.48
N ARG A 256 -22.95 -13.82 -0.80
CA ARG A 256 -21.76 -14.37 -1.44
C ARG A 256 -21.18 -13.39 -2.44
N THR A 257 -19.91 -13.05 -2.24
CA THR A 257 -19.14 -12.20 -3.16
C THR A 257 -17.98 -13.02 -3.73
N VAL A 258 -17.84 -13.03 -5.04
CA VAL A 258 -16.65 -13.53 -5.74
C VAL A 258 -15.96 -12.36 -6.41
N GLY A 259 -14.64 -12.41 -6.49
CA GLY A 259 -13.90 -11.32 -7.11
C GLY A 259 -12.44 -11.66 -7.38
N SER A 260 -11.80 -10.74 -8.08
CA SER A 260 -10.36 -10.71 -8.28
C SER A 260 -9.82 -9.33 -7.97
N SER A 261 -8.56 -9.27 -7.57
CA SER A 261 -7.83 -8.02 -7.37
C SER A 261 -6.42 -8.13 -7.93
N HIS A 262 -5.93 -7.01 -8.43
CA HIS A 262 -4.56 -6.82 -8.84
C HIS A 262 -4.07 -5.47 -8.37
N TYR A 263 -2.95 -5.44 -7.67
CA TYR A 263 -2.37 -4.20 -7.18
C TYR A 263 -0.87 -4.16 -7.48
N LYS A 264 -0.41 -2.98 -7.87
CA LYS A 264 0.97 -2.69 -8.25
C LYS A 264 1.37 -1.30 -7.81
N GLY A 265 2.66 -1.05 -7.69
CA GLY A 265 3.18 0.26 -7.31
C GLY A 265 4.67 0.27 -7.12
N ASP A 266 5.16 1.36 -6.55
CA ASP A 266 6.58 1.58 -6.32
C ASP A 266 6.87 1.92 -4.86
N ILE A 267 7.95 1.36 -4.33
CA ILE A 267 8.48 1.63 -2.99
C ILE A 267 9.83 2.31 -3.16
N HIS A 268 10.00 3.52 -2.65
CA HIS A 268 11.23 4.29 -2.68
C HIS A 268 11.94 4.20 -1.34
N VAL A 269 13.02 3.44 -1.27
CA VAL A 269 13.83 3.22 -0.05
C VAL A 269 15.03 4.16 -0.09
N ASP A 270 15.14 5.02 0.91
CA ASP A 270 16.27 5.94 1.08
C ASP A 270 17.58 5.18 1.28
N LEU A 271 18.57 5.45 0.43
CA LEU A 271 19.86 4.75 0.44
C LEU A 271 20.75 5.10 1.64
N ALA A 272 20.49 6.20 2.33
CA ALA A 272 21.25 6.61 3.51
C ALA A 272 20.60 6.10 4.80
N THR A 273 19.29 6.23 4.92
CA THR A 273 18.57 5.95 6.17
C THR A 273 17.89 4.58 6.20
N ARG A 274 17.66 3.97 5.04
CA ARG A 274 16.89 2.72 4.84
C ARG A 274 15.41 2.81 5.21
N TRP A 275 14.90 4.00 5.45
CA TRP A 275 13.46 4.22 5.60
C TRP A 275 12.79 4.35 4.21
N VAL A 276 11.55 3.91 4.14
CA VAL A 276 10.72 4.21 2.97
C VAL A 276 10.42 5.71 2.96
N ARG A 277 10.77 6.38 1.87
CA ARG A 277 10.48 7.82 1.66
C ARG A 277 9.14 8.04 1.02
N LYS A 278 8.77 7.16 0.10
CA LYS A 278 7.50 7.20 -0.61
C LYS A 278 7.11 5.78 -1.01
N ALA A 279 5.83 5.48 -0.94
CA ALA A 279 5.27 4.32 -1.61
C ALA A 279 3.97 4.71 -2.32
N THR A 280 3.70 4.05 -3.43
CA THR A 280 2.45 4.19 -4.20
C THR A 280 1.88 2.82 -4.48
N MET A 281 0.56 2.74 -4.58
CA MET A 281 -0.13 1.53 -5.01
C MET A 281 -1.37 1.92 -5.80
N ASP A 282 -1.58 1.24 -6.91
CA ASP A 282 -2.82 1.22 -7.66
C ASP A 282 -3.39 -0.19 -7.60
N GLU A 283 -4.64 -0.32 -7.18
CA GLU A 283 -5.36 -1.58 -7.09
C GLU A 283 -6.66 -1.51 -7.87
N TRP A 284 -6.96 -2.60 -8.56
CA TRP A 284 -8.25 -2.84 -9.20
C TRP A 284 -8.89 -4.08 -8.60
N VAL A 285 -10.13 -3.94 -8.13
CA VAL A 285 -10.93 -5.04 -7.60
C VAL A 285 -12.20 -5.13 -8.41
N VAL A 286 -12.47 -6.32 -8.96
CA VAL A 286 -13.74 -6.62 -9.65
C VAL A 286 -14.51 -7.61 -8.83
N THR A 287 -15.78 -7.32 -8.57
CA THR A 287 -16.62 -8.17 -7.72
C THR A 287 -17.97 -8.47 -8.35
N GLU A 288 -18.47 -9.66 -8.09
CA GLU A 288 -19.85 -10.07 -8.29
C GLU A 288 -20.44 -10.53 -6.96
N THR A 289 -21.51 -9.89 -6.52
CA THR A 289 -22.19 -10.19 -5.26
C THR A 289 -23.58 -10.76 -5.50
N THR A 290 -23.86 -11.90 -4.90
CA THR A 290 -25.17 -12.56 -4.90
C THR A 290 -25.83 -12.35 -3.54
N VAL A 291 -27.00 -11.75 -3.54
CA VAL A 291 -27.88 -11.60 -2.38
C VAL A 291 -29.15 -12.40 -2.66
N PRO A 292 -29.52 -13.43 -1.86
CA PRO A 292 -30.65 -14.31 -2.16
C PRO A 292 -31.99 -13.61 -2.33
N THR A 293 -32.15 -12.44 -1.70
CA THR A 293 -33.38 -11.63 -1.76
C THR A 293 -33.47 -10.72 -2.97
N LEU A 294 -32.39 -10.62 -3.77
CA LEU A 294 -32.34 -9.79 -4.98
C LEU A 294 -32.39 -10.66 -6.23
N PRO A 295 -33.17 -10.28 -7.26
CA PRO A 295 -33.29 -11.06 -8.48
C PRO A 295 -32.02 -11.04 -9.36
N ASN A 296 -31.20 -9.99 -9.22
CA ASN A 296 -29.99 -9.78 -10.00
C ASN A 296 -28.75 -9.75 -9.10
N LYS A 297 -27.64 -10.23 -9.64
CA LYS A 297 -26.33 -10.07 -9.02
C LYS A 297 -25.89 -8.61 -9.10
N MET A 298 -25.16 -8.16 -8.09
CA MET A 298 -24.57 -6.83 -8.06
C MET A 298 -23.11 -6.94 -8.45
N ASN A 299 -22.70 -6.14 -9.42
CA ASN A 299 -21.33 -6.08 -9.88
C ASN A 299 -20.73 -4.69 -9.57
N ALA A 300 -19.48 -4.67 -9.18
CA ALA A 300 -18.75 -3.43 -8.94
C ALA A 300 -17.29 -3.55 -9.38
N VAL A 301 -16.74 -2.43 -9.78
CA VAL A 301 -15.30 -2.24 -9.98
C VAL A 301 -14.85 -1.19 -8.96
N VAL A 302 -13.83 -1.52 -8.20
CA VAL A 302 -13.20 -0.59 -7.26
C VAL A 302 -11.77 -0.33 -7.71
N GLU A 303 -11.45 0.94 -7.91
CA GLU A 303 -10.09 1.42 -8.07
C GLU A 303 -9.63 2.01 -6.75
N ARG A 304 -8.47 1.60 -6.27
CA ARG A 304 -7.85 2.14 -5.07
C ARG A 304 -6.46 2.67 -5.37
N ASN A 305 -6.25 3.95 -5.09
CA ASN A 305 -4.96 4.59 -5.23
C ASN A 305 -4.44 4.94 -3.82
N LEU A 306 -3.23 4.53 -3.52
CA LEU A 306 -2.60 4.78 -2.23
C LEU A 306 -1.26 5.50 -2.43
N VAL A 307 -1.03 6.50 -1.59
CA VAL A 307 0.26 7.20 -1.53
C VAL A 307 0.70 7.33 -0.07
N ILE A 308 1.89 6.83 0.23
CA ILE A 308 2.57 7.04 1.51
C ILE A 308 3.74 7.98 1.28
N ARG A 309 3.94 8.93 2.19
CA ARG A 309 5.07 9.86 2.22
C ARG A 309 5.71 9.88 3.60
N ASN A 310 7.01 9.83 3.66
CA ASN A 310 7.77 10.14 4.86
C ASN A 310 7.96 11.66 4.92
N VAL A 311 7.32 12.28 5.90
CA VAL A 311 7.34 13.74 6.11
C VAL A 311 8.22 14.13 7.30
N THR A 312 9.18 13.27 7.66
CA THR A 312 10.14 13.57 8.73
C THR A 312 10.95 14.81 8.35
N PRO A 313 10.99 15.86 9.20
CA PRO A 313 11.81 17.03 8.93
C PRO A 313 13.28 16.63 8.72
N LYS A 314 13.96 17.30 7.79
CA LYS A 314 15.40 17.11 7.62
C LYS A 314 16.12 17.59 8.87
N ALA A 315 17.18 16.88 9.26
CA ALA A 315 18.02 17.30 10.38
C ALA A 315 18.59 18.71 10.09
N GLY A 316 18.13 19.72 10.83
CA GLY A 316 18.56 21.11 10.71
C GLY A 316 17.51 22.09 10.20
N GLU A 317 16.27 21.65 9.91
CA GLU A 317 15.10 22.51 9.70
C GLU A 317 14.31 22.76 10.98
#